data_f749353462628999a6c261ee7718514b
#
_entry.id   f749353462628999a6c261ee7718514b
#
_cell.length_a   1.000
_cell.length_b   1.000
_cell.length_c   1.000
_cell.angle_alpha   90.00
_cell.angle_beta   90.00
_cell.angle_gamma   90.00
#
_symmetry.space_group_name_H-M   'P 1'
#
loop_
_entity.id
_entity.type
_entity.pdbx_description
1 polymer ?
#
loop_
_entity_poly.entity_id
_entity_poly.type
_entity_poly.pdbx_seq_one_letter_code
_entity_poly.pdbx_strand_id
1 'polypeptide(L)'
;MFGRHRSNEVVCPHCGAKQLEPRGVISTYCRTCSGHFSPGTQATAIVVSPAQIVSASVSRKTRDRRVACHACRHIQRAHHGVLEAPCRRCGSIMSYREVEISAHSTREVSTHGRLWVTRKGFLNSTRVQCASAQIDGRISGRVQCSGLLRLGGADQCKAQIHTDSLLVDRGANIQLAYTAMIGDGVIRGRVVGDIVCTGSLRIAKHGILLGEVETRGLTVDRGGIYSGDVRVGSFVNTEAPVDVGESRRRSDGMWLPGFAFCAA
;
A
#
# COMPACT_ATOMS: atom_id res chain seq x y z
N MET A 1 -7.62 -19.89 52.55
CA MET A 1 -8.09 -20.83 51.52
C MET A 1 -8.07 -20.10 50.18
N PHE A 2 -7.03 -20.31 49.37
CA PHE A 2 -6.96 -19.69 48.06
C PHE A 2 -7.69 -20.56 47.05
N GLY A 3 -8.81 -20.03 46.52
CA GLY A 3 -9.60 -20.70 45.51
C GLY A 3 -8.79 -20.89 44.22
N ARG A 4 -8.66 -22.15 43.77
CA ARG A 4 -8.06 -22.47 42.47
C ARG A 4 -8.92 -21.86 41.38
N HIS A 5 -8.48 -20.77 40.78
CA HIS A 5 -9.10 -20.22 39.56
C HIS A 5 -9.03 -21.28 38.46
N ARG A 6 -10.14 -21.85 38.10
CA ARG A 6 -10.24 -22.76 36.95
C ARG A 6 -10.10 -21.92 35.69
N SER A 7 -9.00 -22.12 34.95
CA SER A 7 -8.77 -21.51 33.65
C SER A 7 -9.29 -22.41 32.52
N ASN A 8 -9.73 -21.80 31.44
CA ASN A 8 -10.12 -22.49 30.20
C ASN A 8 -9.05 -22.23 29.14
N GLU A 9 -8.75 -23.26 28.37
CA GLU A 9 -7.94 -23.08 27.15
C GLU A 9 -8.84 -22.47 26.07
N VAL A 10 -8.39 -21.33 25.49
CA VAL A 10 -9.07 -20.63 24.41
C VAL A 10 -8.15 -20.54 23.22
N VAL A 11 -8.71 -20.64 22.04
CA VAL A 11 -7.98 -20.56 20.78
C VAL A 11 -8.23 -19.20 20.14
N CYS A 12 -7.18 -18.50 19.78
CA CYS A 12 -7.30 -17.22 19.10
C CYS A 12 -7.84 -17.44 17.68
N PRO A 13 -8.95 -16.79 17.27
CA PRO A 13 -9.51 -16.95 15.93
C PRO A 13 -8.65 -16.29 14.84
N HIS A 14 -7.71 -15.40 15.23
CA HIS A 14 -6.87 -14.68 14.29
C HIS A 14 -5.58 -15.42 13.91
N CYS A 15 -4.96 -16.15 14.86
CA CYS A 15 -3.66 -16.79 14.64
C CYS A 15 -3.62 -18.27 15.04
N GLY A 16 -4.71 -18.81 15.62
CA GLY A 16 -4.78 -20.19 16.08
C GLY A 16 -3.98 -20.49 17.36
N ALA A 17 -3.34 -19.51 17.97
CA ALA A 17 -2.59 -19.71 19.21
C ALA A 17 -3.53 -20.06 20.36
N LYS A 18 -3.10 -21.02 21.18
CA LYS A 18 -3.81 -21.44 22.39
C LYS A 18 -3.28 -20.67 23.59
N GLN A 19 -4.19 -20.17 24.43
CA GLN A 19 -3.84 -19.50 25.68
C GLN A 19 -4.84 -19.85 26.79
N LEU A 20 -4.40 -19.74 28.05
CA LEU A 20 -5.23 -20.00 29.20
C LEU A 20 -5.84 -18.70 29.70
N GLU A 21 -7.17 -18.66 29.78
CA GLU A 21 -7.91 -17.51 30.29
C GLU A 21 -8.80 -17.90 31.47
N PRO A 22 -9.06 -16.99 32.41
CA PRO A 22 -9.99 -17.24 33.50
C PRO A 22 -11.42 -17.56 32.99
N ARG A 23 -12.15 -18.40 33.67
CA ARG A 23 -13.54 -18.68 33.33
C ARG A 23 -14.37 -17.41 33.42
N GLY A 24 -15.23 -17.16 32.41
CA GLY A 24 -16.11 -16.01 32.38
C GLY A 24 -15.52 -14.75 31.75
N VAL A 25 -14.33 -14.83 31.15
CA VAL A 25 -13.77 -13.72 30.38
C VAL A 25 -14.63 -13.52 29.13
N ILE A 26 -15.19 -12.31 29.00
CA ILE A 26 -16.05 -11.92 27.88
C ILE A 26 -15.21 -11.61 26.65
N SER A 27 -14.04 -10.98 26.86
CA SER A 27 -13.09 -10.64 25.78
C SER A 27 -11.66 -10.61 26.31
N THR A 28 -10.70 -10.92 25.42
CA THR A 28 -9.27 -10.95 25.75
C THR A 28 -8.41 -10.63 24.53
N TYR A 29 -7.12 -10.38 24.76
CA TYR A 29 -6.14 -10.18 23.70
C TYR A 29 -5.27 -11.42 23.55
N CYS A 30 -5.01 -11.81 22.31
CA CYS A 30 -4.07 -12.88 22.02
C CYS A 30 -2.63 -12.47 22.38
N ARG A 31 -1.94 -13.28 23.19
CA ARG A 31 -0.55 -13.03 23.59
C ARG A 31 0.44 -13.18 22.45
N THR A 32 0.03 -13.85 21.36
CA THR A 32 0.89 -14.10 20.20
C THR A 32 0.73 -13.04 19.11
N CYS A 33 -0.51 -12.65 18.78
CA CYS A 33 -0.79 -11.71 17.69
C CYS A 33 -1.38 -10.38 18.15
N SER A 34 -1.61 -10.22 19.46
CA SER A 34 -2.26 -9.03 20.06
C SER A 34 -3.67 -8.72 19.53
N GLY A 35 -4.27 -9.65 18.80
CA GLY A 35 -5.64 -9.51 18.30
C GLY A 35 -6.65 -9.64 19.43
N HIS A 36 -7.64 -8.74 19.48
CA HIS A 36 -8.74 -8.80 20.44
C HIS A 36 -9.77 -9.83 19.98
N PHE A 37 -10.26 -10.68 20.90
CA PHE A 37 -11.30 -11.65 20.59
C PHE A 37 -12.15 -11.99 21.84
N SER A 38 -13.34 -12.54 21.60
CA SER A 38 -14.27 -12.95 22.64
C SER A 38 -14.32 -14.48 22.73
N PRO A 39 -13.83 -15.11 23.82
CA PRO A 39 -13.78 -16.56 23.95
C PRO A 39 -15.14 -17.27 23.92
N GLY A 40 -16.25 -16.53 24.21
CA GLY A 40 -17.61 -17.07 24.26
C GLY A 40 -18.32 -17.22 22.93
N THR A 41 -17.76 -16.75 21.83
CA THR A 41 -18.34 -16.89 20.49
C THR A 41 -17.80 -18.15 19.82
N GLN A 42 -18.03 -19.31 20.41
CA GLN A 42 -17.93 -20.55 19.64
C GLN A 42 -19.11 -20.53 18.65
N ALA A 43 -18.78 -20.33 17.38
CA ALA A 43 -19.72 -20.50 16.29
C ALA A 43 -20.39 -21.88 16.47
N THR A 44 -21.69 -21.87 16.66
CA THR A 44 -22.52 -23.08 16.63
C THR A 44 -22.20 -23.80 15.32
N ALA A 45 -21.58 -24.96 15.44
CA ALA A 45 -21.27 -25.79 14.29
C ALA A 45 -22.59 -26.15 13.60
N ILE A 46 -22.85 -25.54 12.46
CA ILE A 46 -23.86 -26.01 11.51
C ILE A 46 -23.33 -27.33 11.02
N VAL A 47 -23.97 -28.44 11.45
CA VAL A 47 -23.72 -29.77 10.96
C VAL A 47 -24.16 -29.80 9.49
N VAL A 48 -23.22 -29.56 8.60
CA VAL A 48 -23.40 -29.80 7.16
C VAL A 48 -22.93 -31.23 6.89
N SER A 49 -23.83 -32.03 6.31
CA SER A 49 -23.63 -33.41 5.91
C SER A 49 -22.32 -33.64 5.14
N PRO A 50 -21.65 -34.81 5.32
CA PRO A 50 -20.29 -35.07 4.82
C PRO A 50 -20.21 -35.48 3.34
N ALA A 51 -20.92 -34.84 2.43
CA ALA A 51 -20.94 -35.27 1.03
C ALA A 51 -20.38 -34.25 0.00
N GLN A 52 -19.81 -33.14 0.42
CA GLN A 52 -19.15 -32.19 -0.52
C GLN A 52 -17.96 -31.45 0.10
N ILE A 53 -17.01 -32.21 0.67
CA ILE A 53 -15.68 -31.63 0.92
C ILE A 53 -14.79 -32.11 -0.23
N VAL A 54 -14.91 -31.44 -1.35
CA VAL A 54 -13.79 -31.41 -2.31
C VAL A 54 -12.73 -30.56 -1.67
N SER A 55 -11.71 -31.21 -1.19
CA SER A 55 -10.55 -30.69 -0.52
C SER A 55 -9.81 -29.66 -1.36
N ALA A 56 -10.15 -28.40 -1.23
CA ALA A 56 -9.23 -27.33 -1.51
C ALA A 56 -8.45 -27.04 -0.23
N SER A 57 -7.50 -27.90 0.12
CA SER A 57 -6.46 -27.60 1.08
C SER A 57 -5.53 -26.56 0.48
N VAL A 58 -5.97 -25.32 0.38
CA VAL A 58 -5.09 -24.19 0.18
C VAL A 58 -4.32 -24.02 1.47
N SER A 59 -3.17 -24.67 1.55
CA SER A 59 -2.13 -24.33 2.51
C SER A 59 -1.78 -22.86 2.30
N ARG A 60 -2.54 -21.97 2.93
CA ARG A 60 -2.21 -20.56 3.04
C ARG A 60 -1.01 -20.46 3.98
N LYS A 61 0.18 -20.64 3.42
CA LYS A 61 1.39 -20.13 4.06
C LYS A 61 1.12 -18.65 4.29
N THR A 62 0.77 -18.29 5.52
CA THR A 62 0.61 -16.92 5.97
C THR A 62 1.96 -16.23 5.81
N ARG A 63 2.18 -15.63 4.64
CA ARG A 63 3.42 -14.89 4.38
C ARG A 63 3.30 -13.57 5.10
N ASP A 64 4.01 -13.46 6.21
CA ASP A 64 4.29 -12.15 6.81
C ASP A 64 4.86 -11.24 5.73
N ARG A 65 4.26 -10.09 5.55
CA ARG A 65 4.78 -9.09 4.62
C ARG A 65 5.60 -8.04 5.38
N ARG A 66 6.70 -7.63 4.80
CA ARG A 66 7.46 -6.49 5.30
C ARG A 66 6.76 -5.21 4.84
N VAL A 67 6.53 -4.31 5.77
CA VAL A 67 5.81 -3.06 5.52
C VAL A 67 6.58 -1.91 6.15
N ALA A 68 6.81 -0.86 5.36
CA ALA A 68 7.44 0.36 5.82
C ALA A 68 6.40 1.33 6.39
N CYS A 69 6.64 1.83 7.58
CA CYS A 69 5.78 2.85 8.18
C CYS A 69 5.79 4.14 7.34
N HIS A 70 4.63 4.70 7.04
CA HIS A 70 4.53 5.93 6.27
C HIS A 70 5.11 7.15 7.00
N ALA A 71 5.11 7.16 8.34
CA ALA A 71 5.61 8.27 9.14
C ALA A 71 7.14 8.25 9.33
N CYS A 72 7.75 7.09 9.67
CA CYS A 72 9.16 7.02 10.04
C CYS A 72 10.01 6.09 9.15
N ARG A 73 9.43 5.51 8.11
CA ARG A 73 10.06 4.56 7.17
C ARG A 73 10.58 3.27 7.80
N HIS A 74 10.36 3.05 9.11
CA HIS A 74 10.77 1.81 9.77
C HIS A 74 10.05 0.61 9.16
N ILE A 75 10.82 -0.43 8.80
CA ILE A 75 10.29 -1.66 8.22
C ILE A 75 9.97 -2.65 9.33
N GLN A 76 8.72 -3.09 9.38
CA GLN A 76 8.28 -4.13 10.31
C GLN A 76 7.50 -5.23 9.58
N ARG A 77 7.37 -6.39 10.24
CA ARG A 77 6.54 -7.48 9.73
C ARG A 77 5.09 -7.24 10.11
N ALA A 78 4.21 -7.33 9.15
CA ALA A 78 2.77 -7.32 9.34
C ALA A 78 2.23 -8.74 9.14
N HIS A 79 1.51 -9.24 10.14
CA HIS A 79 0.85 -10.53 10.03
C HIS A 79 -0.38 -10.42 9.13
N HIS A 80 -0.67 -11.51 8.43
CA HIS A 80 -1.88 -11.57 7.61
C HIS A 80 -3.14 -11.46 8.48
N GLY A 81 -4.10 -10.65 8.05
CA GLY A 81 -5.37 -10.46 8.77
C GLY A 81 -5.39 -9.35 9.83
N VAL A 82 -4.24 -8.75 10.15
CA VAL A 82 -4.20 -7.56 11.01
C VAL A 82 -4.76 -6.36 10.22
N LEU A 83 -5.74 -5.68 10.81
CA LEU A 83 -6.36 -4.49 10.21
C LEU A 83 -5.64 -3.20 10.58
N GLU A 84 -5.08 -3.14 11.77
CA GLU A 84 -4.34 -1.99 12.28
C GLU A 84 -3.28 -2.46 13.27
N ALA A 85 -2.11 -1.84 13.24
CA ALA A 85 -1.05 -2.10 14.21
C ALA A 85 -0.21 -0.82 14.43
N PRO A 86 0.30 -0.59 15.63
CA PRO A 86 1.22 0.51 15.89
C PRO A 86 2.59 0.20 15.26
N CYS A 87 3.23 1.23 14.74
CA CYS A 87 4.62 1.14 14.35
C CYS A 87 5.51 0.96 15.59
N ARG A 88 6.36 -0.05 15.61
CA ARG A 88 7.24 -0.36 16.74
C ARG A 88 8.28 0.72 17.04
N ARG A 89 8.56 1.61 16.08
CA ARG A 89 9.55 2.68 16.22
C ARG A 89 8.93 4.01 16.66
N CYS A 90 7.83 4.44 16.03
CA CYS A 90 7.25 5.78 16.24
C CYS A 90 5.84 5.76 16.83
N GLY A 91 5.26 4.59 17.07
CA GLY A 91 3.91 4.48 17.63
C GLY A 91 2.75 4.82 16.67
N SER A 92 3.03 5.38 15.47
CA SER A 92 1.98 5.72 14.51
C SER A 92 1.14 4.49 14.14
N ILE A 93 -0.17 4.65 14.13
CA ILE A 93 -1.10 3.57 13.73
C ILE A 93 -0.96 3.34 12.22
N MET A 94 -0.65 2.11 11.86
CA MET A 94 -0.57 1.63 10.49
C MET A 94 -1.85 0.88 10.17
N SER A 95 -2.67 1.42 9.28
CA SER A 95 -3.88 0.75 8.80
C SER A 95 -3.55 -0.19 7.64
N TYR A 96 -4.09 -1.39 7.67
CA TYR A 96 -3.98 -2.41 6.61
C TYR A 96 -5.32 -2.67 5.92
N ARG A 97 -6.33 -1.85 6.24
CA ARG A 97 -7.67 -1.98 5.70
C ARG A 97 -7.68 -1.73 4.20
N GLU A 98 -8.50 -2.46 3.50
CA GLU A 98 -8.85 -2.13 2.12
C GLU A 98 -9.78 -0.91 2.12
N VAL A 99 -9.52 0.00 1.21
CA VAL A 99 -10.29 1.24 1.06
C VAL A 99 -10.93 1.25 -0.31
N GLU A 100 -12.26 1.34 -0.35
CA GLU A 100 -13.03 1.48 -1.58
C GLU A 100 -13.60 2.89 -1.67
N ILE A 101 -13.43 3.51 -2.83
CA ILE A 101 -13.96 4.83 -3.16
C ILE A 101 -14.94 4.66 -4.32
N SER A 102 -16.24 4.71 -4.01
CA SER A 102 -17.33 4.55 -4.99
C SER A 102 -18.04 5.85 -5.33
N ALA A 103 -17.75 6.94 -4.60
CA ALA A 103 -18.30 8.27 -4.79
C ALA A 103 -17.20 9.33 -4.73
N HIS A 104 -17.57 10.63 -4.74
CA HIS A 104 -16.61 11.71 -4.55
C HIS A 104 -16.08 11.72 -3.11
N SER A 105 -14.77 11.71 -2.97
CA SER A 105 -14.08 11.76 -1.68
C SER A 105 -12.89 12.72 -1.74
N THR A 106 -12.76 13.56 -0.70
CA THR A 106 -11.64 14.49 -0.52
C THR A 106 -10.72 14.08 0.62
N ARG A 107 -10.99 12.94 1.25
CA ARG A 107 -10.23 12.48 2.43
C ARG A 107 -8.84 12.03 2.03
N GLU A 108 -7.86 12.33 2.87
CA GLU A 108 -6.55 11.71 2.77
C GLU A 108 -6.66 10.20 3.03
N VAL A 109 -5.98 9.44 2.21
CA VAL A 109 -5.95 7.98 2.31
C VAL A 109 -4.54 7.55 2.67
N SER A 110 -4.37 6.94 3.84
CA SER A 110 -3.12 6.32 4.26
C SER A 110 -3.39 4.88 4.70
N THR A 111 -3.08 3.93 3.83
CA THR A 111 -3.26 2.51 4.11
C THR A 111 -2.09 1.69 3.59
N HIS A 112 -1.75 0.64 4.31
CA HIS A 112 -0.84 -0.42 3.85
C HIS A 112 -1.62 -1.59 3.21
N GLY A 113 -2.94 -1.40 3.03
CA GLY A 113 -3.82 -2.27 2.30
C GLY A 113 -3.97 -1.89 0.83
N ARG A 114 -5.04 -2.36 0.22
CA ARG A 114 -5.43 -2.05 -1.15
C ARG A 114 -6.36 -0.84 -1.18
N LEU A 115 -6.11 0.08 -2.10
CA LEU A 115 -7.03 1.13 -2.48
C LEU A 115 -7.73 0.74 -3.79
N TRP A 116 -9.05 0.87 -3.81
CA TRP A 116 -9.83 0.68 -5.04
C TRP A 116 -10.72 1.90 -5.29
N VAL A 117 -10.48 2.59 -6.40
CA VAL A 117 -11.34 3.66 -6.89
C VAL A 117 -12.18 3.10 -8.02
N THR A 118 -13.47 2.93 -7.76
CA THR A 118 -14.40 2.36 -8.74
C THR A 118 -14.65 3.34 -9.89
N ARG A 119 -15.26 2.89 -10.98
CA ARG A 119 -15.54 3.73 -12.18
C ARG A 119 -16.34 5.00 -11.87
N LYS A 120 -17.21 4.96 -10.86
CA LYS A 120 -17.99 6.12 -10.41
C LYS A 120 -17.26 6.94 -9.34
N GLY A 121 -16.19 6.39 -8.77
CA GLY A 121 -15.39 7.04 -7.73
C GLY A 121 -14.56 8.20 -8.28
N PHE A 122 -14.50 9.25 -7.50
CA PHE A 122 -13.58 10.37 -7.71
C PHE A 122 -12.85 10.67 -6.41
N LEU A 123 -11.56 10.38 -6.37
CA LEU A 123 -10.71 10.71 -5.24
C LEU A 123 -9.93 11.99 -5.55
N ASN A 124 -10.27 13.07 -4.86
CA ASN A 124 -9.57 14.34 -4.92
C ASN A 124 -8.87 14.60 -3.58
N SER A 125 -7.65 14.11 -3.43
CA SER A 125 -6.95 14.13 -2.15
C SER A 125 -5.53 14.65 -2.31
N THR A 126 -5.09 15.47 -1.36
CA THR A 126 -3.73 16.02 -1.33
C THR A 126 -2.68 14.93 -1.18
N ARG A 127 -3.02 13.85 -0.45
CA ARG A 127 -2.11 12.74 -0.18
C ARG A 127 -2.83 11.40 -0.18
N VAL A 128 -2.37 10.52 -1.03
CA VAL A 128 -2.82 9.12 -1.08
C VAL A 128 -1.60 8.23 -0.93
N GLN A 129 -1.58 7.42 0.13
CA GLN A 129 -0.52 6.45 0.38
C GLN A 129 -1.14 5.07 0.52
N CYS A 130 -0.68 4.11 -0.27
CA CYS A 130 -1.20 2.74 -0.26
C CYS A 130 -0.13 1.71 -0.63
N ALA A 131 -0.36 0.46 -0.27
CA ALA A 131 0.52 -0.63 -0.69
C ALA A 131 0.24 -1.06 -2.12
N SER A 132 -1.03 -1.11 -2.51
CA SER A 132 -1.45 -1.35 -3.89
C SER A 132 -2.70 -0.55 -4.20
N ALA A 133 -2.89 -0.16 -5.46
CA ALA A 133 -4.08 0.55 -5.87
C ALA A 133 -4.62 0.04 -7.21
N GLN A 134 -5.94 0.03 -7.31
CA GLN A 134 -6.66 -0.13 -8.57
C GLN A 134 -7.52 1.10 -8.79
N ILE A 135 -7.32 1.79 -9.89
CA ILE A 135 -8.03 3.02 -10.23
C ILE A 135 -8.76 2.81 -11.54
N ASP A 136 -10.08 2.63 -11.42
CA ASP A 136 -11.01 2.51 -12.55
C ASP A 136 -11.78 3.81 -12.76
N GLY A 137 -11.75 4.74 -11.79
CA GLY A 137 -12.39 6.05 -11.81
C GLY A 137 -11.38 7.20 -11.91
N ARG A 138 -11.77 8.37 -11.39
CA ARG A 138 -10.95 9.59 -11.46
C ARG A 138 -10.13 9.78 -10.19
N ILE A 139 -8.91 10.29 -10.38
CA ILE A 139 -8.02 10.62 -9.26
C ILE A 139 -7.32 11.94 -9.50
N SER A 140 -7.13 12.70 -8.42
CA SER A 140 -6.43 13.98 -8.40
C SER A 140 -5.60 14.09 -7.13
N GLY A 141 -4.48 14.81 -7.19
CA GLY A 141 -3.55 15.04 -6.08
C GLY A 141 -2.28 14.21 -6.18
N ARG A 142 -1.72 13.76 -5.05
CA ARG A 142 -0.47 12.98 -5.03
C ARG A 142 -0.72 11.54 -4.60
N VAL A 143 -0.32 10.58 -5.43
CA VAL A 143 -0.47 9.15 -5.19
C VAL A 143 0.90 8.52 -5.00
N GLN A 144 1.13 7.95 -3.83
CA GLN A 144 2.31 7.16 -3.49
C GLN A 144 1.89 5.71 -3.26
N CYS A 145 2.25 4.82 -4.15
CA CYS A 145 1.95 3.40 -4.07
C CYS A 145 3.27 2.63 -3.94
N SER A 146 3.45 1.90 -2.84
CA SER A 146 4.66 1.11 -2.58
C SER A 146 4.63 -0.28 -3.22
N GLY A 147 3.81 -0.49 -4.22
CA GLY A 147 3.70 -1.74 -4.95
C GLY A 147 2.99 -1.51 -6.29
N LEU A 148 2.01 -2.35 -6.60
CA LEU A 148 1.32 -2.30 -7.89
C LEU A 148 0.22 -1.23 -7.93
N LEU A 149 0.35 -0.29 -8.84
CA LEU A 149 -0.70 0.62 -9.28
C LEU A 149 -1.30 0.13 -10.59
N ARG A 150 -2.58 -0.21 -10.59
CA ARG A 150 -3.34 -0.63 -11.78
C ARG A 150 -4.28 0.48 -12.22
N LEU A 151 -4.18 0.90 -13.47
CA LEU A 151 -5.04 1.90 -14.09
C LEU A 151 -5.95 1.22 -15.11
N GLY A 152 -7.27 1.21 -14.83
CA GLY A 152 -8.28 0.56 -15.66
C GLY A 152 -9.27 1.50 -16.31
N GLY A 153 -9.27 2.78 -15.94
CA GLY A 153 -10.24 3.77 -16.39
C GLY A 153 -9.96 4.38 -17.77
N ALA A 154 -10.89 5.20 -18.21
CA ALA A 154 -10.81 5.93 -19.49
C ALA A 154 -10.82 7.45 -19.27
N ASP A 155 -10.09 7.96 -18.28
CA ASP A 155 -10.18 9.34 -17.82
C ASP A 155 -8.84 10.03 -17.62
N GLN A 156 -8.87 11.35 -17.46
CA GLN A 156 -7.72 12.16 -17.10
C GLN A 156 -7.26 11.82 -15.68
N CYS A 157 -6.01 11.41 -15.56
CA CYS A 157 -5.35 11.24 -14.28
C CYS A 157 -4.64 12.56 -13.92
N LYS A 158 -5.29 13.38 -13.07
CA LYS A 158 -4.74 14.65 -12.58
C LYS A 158 -3.91 14.45 -11.31
N ALA A 159 -3.25 13.32 -11.18
CA ALA A 159 -2.46 13.00 -10.01
C ALA A 159 -0.97 12.88 -10.35
N GLN A 160 -0.13 13.34 -9.42
CA GLN A 160 1.28 13.00 -9.41
C GLN A 160 1.44 11.56 -8.95
N ILE A 161 1.93 10.69 -9.81
CA ILE A 161 2.05 9.26 -9.55
C ILE A 161 3.49 8.92 -9.17
N HIS A 162 3.64 8.27 -8.01
CA HIS A 162 4.87 7.61 -7.60
C HIS A 162 4.54 6.17 -7.24
N THR A 163 5.07 5.19 -7.97
CA THR A 163 4.78 3.77 -7.71
C THR A 163 5.96 2.89 -8.05
N ASP A 164 6.10 1.75 -7.36
CA ASP A 164 7.12 0.75 -7.71
C ASP A 164 6.76 0.03 -9.01
N SER A 165 5.48 -0.25 -9.24
CA SER A 165 5.04 -0.95 -10.45
C SER A 165 3.76 -0.34 -11.01
N LEU A 166 3.72 -0.11 -12.32
CA LEU A 166 2.55 0.40 -13.04
C LEU A 166 2.01 -0.63 -14.01
N LEU A 167 0.72 -0.88 -13.96
CA LEU A 167 0.00 -1.67 -14.96
C LEU A 167 -1.17 -0.85 -15.52
N VAL A 168 -1.12 -0.57 -16.81
CA VAL A 168 -2.25 0.03 -17.53
C VAL A 168 -3.00 -1.08 -18.26
N ASP A 169 -4.29 -1.24 -17.94
CA ASP A 169 -5.14 -2.29 -18.48
C ASP A 169 -5.50 -2.07 -19.97
N ARG A 170 -5.92 -3.15 -20.62
CA ARG A 170 -6.47 -3.07 -21.96
C ARG A 170 -7.74 -2.22 -21.96
N GLY A 171 -7.85 -1.36 -22.99
CA GLY A 171 -9.01 -0.45 -23.11
C GLY A 171 -8.96 0.77 -22.19
N ALA A 172 -8.01 0.85 -21.27
CA ALA A 172 -7.75 2.07 -20.53
C ALA A 172 -7.22 3.16 -21.49
N ASN A 173 -7.70 4.39 -21.33
CA ASN A 173 -7.23 5.56 -22.08
C ASN A 173 -6.90 6.65 -21.07
N ILE A 174 -5.65 6.69 -20.66
CA ILE A 174 -5.16 7.53 -19.56
C ILE A 174 -4.43 8.73 -20.13
N GLN A 175 -4.83 9.91 -19.71
CA GLN A 175 -4.11 11.14 -19.93
C GLN A 175 -3.48 11.59 -18.61
N LEU A 176 -2.15 11.55 -18.54
CA LEU A 176 -1.39 12.02 -17.38
C LEU A 176 -1.25 13.54 -17.45
N ALA A 177 -1.65 14.23 -16.39
CA ALA A 177 -1.45 15.67 -16.29
C ALA A 177 -0.06 16.04 -15.74
N TYR A 178 0.63 15.08 -15.14
CA TYR A 178 1.96 15.23 -14.55
C TYR A 178 2.82 14.03 -14.92
N THR A 179 4.12 14.22 -14.92
CA THR A 179 5.09 13.15 -15.13
C THR A 179 4.91 12.05 -14.07
N ALA A 180 4.69 10.81 -14.52
CA ALA A 180 4.58 9.66 -13.64
C ALA A 180 5.97 9.09 -13.32
N MET A 181 6.29 8.92 -12.05
CA MET A 181 7.52 8.28 -11.59
C MET A 181 7.23 6.83 -11.20
N ILE A 182 7.83 5.88 -11.89
CA ILE A 182 7.57 4.47 -11.70
C ILE A 182 8.86 3.65 -11.59
N GLY A 183 8.82 2.54 -10.88
CA GLY A 183 9.90 1.53 -10.89
C GLY A 183 9.88 0.75 -12.19
N ASP A 184 8.90 -0.12 -12.35
CA ASP A 184 8.67 -0.90 -13.58
C ASP A 184 7.27 -0.64 -14.14
N GLY A 185 7.09 -0.82 -15.45
CA GLY A 185 5.79 -0.54 -16.07
C GLY A 185 5.39 -1.50 -17.18
N VAL A 186 4.09 -1.80 -17.25
CA VAL A 186 3.48 -2.53 -18.38
C VAL A 186 2.27 -1.76 -18.89
N ILE A 187 2.32 -1.34 -20.14
CA ILE A 187 1.25 -0.58 -20.80
C ILE A 187 0.55 -1.50 -21.79
N ARG A 188 -0.75 -1.77 -21.53
CA ARG A 188 -1.62 -2.55 -22.41
C ARG A 188 -2.73 -1.72 -23.03
N GLY A 189 -2.99 -0.52 -22.50
CA GLY A 189 -3.96 0.47 -22.98
C GLY A 189 -3.26 1.64 -23.65
N ARG A 190 -3.98 2.74 -23.77
CA ARG A 190 -3.46 4.01 -24.29
C ARG A 190 -3.04 4.92 -23.13
N VAL A 191 -1.84 5.45 -23.20
CA VAL A 191 -1.32 6.44 -22.25
C VAL A 191 -0.81 7.64 -23.03
N VAL A 192 -1.19 8.83 -22.62
CA VAL A 192 -0.70 10.11 -23.14
C VAL A 192 -0.08 10.87 -21.97
N GLY A 193 1.18 11.24 -22.06
CA GLY A 193 1.93 11.97 -21.03
C GLY A 193 3.29 11.36 -20.77
N ASP A 194 4.04 11.98 -19.85
CA ASP A 194 5.45 11.71 -19.63
C ASP A 194 5.66 10.72 -18.50
N ILE A 195 6.62 9.83 -18.67
CA ILE A 195 6.92 8.76 -17.72
C ILE A 195 8.43 8.71 -17.45
N VAL A 196 8.79 8.76 -16.18
CA VAL A 196 10.13 8.43 -15.68
C VAL A 196 10.09 7.06 -15.03
N CYS A 197 10.75 6.09 -15.65
CA CYS A 197 10.78 4.70 -15.24
C CYS A 197 12.20 4.31 -14.79
N THR A 198 12.42 4.09 -13.51
CA THR A 198 13.75 3.74 -12.97
C THR A 198 14.19 2.32 -13.27
N GLY A 199 13.30 1.46 -13.75
CA GLY A 199 13.54 0.09 -14.17
C GLY A 199 13.21 -0.12 -15.65
N SER A 200 12.35 -1.11 -15.93
CA SER A 200 11.95 -1.50 -17.29
C SER A 200 10.53 -1.07 -17.62
N LEU A 201 10.33 -0.51 -18.79
CA LEU A 201 9.01 -0.17 -19.33
C LEU A 201 8.70 -1.06 -20.53
N ARG A 202 7.58 -1.79 -20.45
CA ARG A 202 7.12 -2.65 -21.54
C ARG A 202 5.80 -2.15 -22.09
N ILE A 203 5.79 -1.87 -23.39
CA ILE A 203 4.57 -1.57 -24.15
C ILE A 203 4.11 -2.89 -24.77
N ALA A 204 3.04 -3.46 -24.22
CA ALA A 204 2.51 -4.74 -24.65
C ALA A 204 1.74 -4.59 -25.98
N LYS A 205 1.35 -5.73 -26.58
CA LYS A 205 0.52 -5.77 -27.78
C LYS A 205 -0.73 -4.91 -27.61
N HIS A 206 -1.00 -4.02 -28.56
CA HIS A 206 -2.09 -3.00 -28.55
C HIS A 206 -1.93 -1.90 -27.51
N GLY A 207 -0.85 -1.87 -26.74
CA GLY A 207 -0.50 -0.73 -25.90
C GLY A 207 -0.05 0.45 -26.77
N ILE A 208 -0.43 1.65 -26.39
CA ILE A 208 -0.04 2.89 -27.06
C ILE A 208 0.49 3.85 -25.98
N LEU A 209 1.69 4.34 -26.19
CA LEU A 209 2.28 5.37 -25.35
C LEU A 209 2.69 6.56 -26.19
N LEU A 210 2.17 7.74 -25.84
CA LEU A 210 2.46 9.01 -26.50
C LEU A 210 3.01 9.99 -25.45
N GLY A 211 4.25 10.43 -25.60
CA GLY A 211 4.93 11.36 -24.67
C GLY A 211 6.41 11.04 -24.49
N GLU A 212 7.06 11.79 -23.60
CA GLU A 212 8.46 11.57 -23.27
C GLU A 212 8.63 10.42 -22.27
N VAL A 213 9.65 9.60 -22.51
CA VAL A 213 9.97 8.47 -21.66
C VAL A 213 11.45 8.51 -21.27
N GLU A 214 11.70 8.52 -19.98
CA GLU A 214 13.03 8.28 -19.43
C GLU A 214 13.04 6.92 -18.73
N THR A 215 13.90 5.99 -19.17
CA THR A 215 13.90 4.61 -18.66
C THR A 215 15.27 3.95 -18.76
N ARG A 216 15.51 2.91 -17.94
CA ARG A 216 16.68 2.03 -18.11
C ARG A 216 16.54 1.08 -19.29
N GLY A 217 15.31 0.68 -19.59
CA GLY A 217 15.03 -0.23 -20.69
C GLY A 217 13.60 -0.11 -21.18
N LEU A 218 13.46 0.11 -22.50
CA LEU A 218 12.16 0.14 -23.16
C LEU A 218 12.01 -1.11 -24.05
N THR A 219 10.93 -1.82 -23.86
CA THR A 219 10.55 -2.96 -24.70
C THR A 219 9.19 -2.69 -25.34
N VAL A 220 9.11 -2.75 -26.66
CA VAL A 220 7.85 -2.62 -27.39
C VAL A 220 7.55 -3.96 -28.03
N ASP A 221 6.45 -4.61 -27.57
CA ASP A 221 6.00 -5.88 -28.16
C ASP A 221 5.46 -5.67 -29.56
N ARG A 222 5.43 -6.74 -30.35
CA ARG A 222 4.83 -6.68 -31.70
C ARG A 222 3.36 -6.22 -31.63
N GLY A 223 3.06 -5.09 -32.31
CA GLY A 223 1.75 -4.44 -32.28
C GLY A 223 1.54 -3.46 -31.13
N GLY A 224 2.57 -3.16 -30.34
CA GLY A 224 2.64 -1.98 -29.46
C GLY A 224 3.07 -0.74 -30.26
N ILE A 225 2.65 0.42 -29.82
CA ILE A 225 2.97 1.70 -30.46
C ILE A 225 3.60 2.64 -29.41
N TYR A 226 4.75 3.20 -29.77
CA TYR A 226 5.37 4.28 -29.04
C TYR A 226 5.58 5.48 -29.97
N SER A 227 5.26 6.68 -29.47
CA SER A 227 5.51 7.93 -30.18
C SER A 227 5.91 9.01 -29.17
N GLY A 228 7.09 9.55 -29.33
CA GLY A 228 7.69 10.56 -28.46
C GLY A 228 9.20 10.40 -28.36
N ASP A 229 9.79 11.18 -27.47
CA ASP A 229 11.24 11.13 -27.22
C ASP A 229 11.54 10.12 -26.11
N VAL A 230 12.55 9.27 -26.34
CA VAL A 230 13.03 8.31 -25.34
C VAL A 230 14.45 8.63 -24.92
N ARG A 231 14.67 8.70 -23.62
CA ARG A 231 16.00 8.75 -23.01
C ARG A 231 16.24 7.43 -22.28
N VAL A 232 17.19 6.66 -22.79
CA VAL A 232 17.63 5.42 -22.15
C VAL A 232 18.95 5.69 -21.46
N GLY A 233 18.99 5.56 -20.15
CA GLY A 233 20.19 5.89 -19.37
C GLY A 233 20.24 5.24 -18.00
N SER A 234 21.39 5.34 -17.36
CA SER A 234 21.55 4.96 -15.96
C SER A 234 21.05 6.11 -15.11
N PHE A 235 19.96 5.89 -14.38
CA PHE A 235 19.60 6.81 -13.32
C PHE A 235 20.66 6.72 -12.23
N VAL A 236 21.48 7.76 -12.11
CA VAL A 236 22.24 7.97 -10.89
C VAL A 236 21.17 8.32 -9.85
N ASN A 237 20.98 7.45 -8.87
CA ASN A 237 20.20 7.80 -7.71
C ASN A 237 20.85 9.03 -7.07
N THR A 238 20.39 10.21 -7.43
CA THR A 238 20.63 11.40 -6.64
C THR A 238 19.67 11.30 -5.45
N GLU A 239 19.91 10.32 -4.58
CA GLU A 239 19.57 10.50 -3.19
C GLU A 239 20.36 11.74 -2.79
N ALA A 240 19.67 12.88 -2.65
CA ALA A 240 20.25 14.04 -2.01
C ALA A 240 20.89 13.53 -0.72
N PRO A 241 22.19 13.77 -0.50
CA PRO A 241 22.81 13.38 0.75
C PRO A 241 21.96 14.02 1.83
N VAL A 242 21.33 13.19 2.65
CA VAL A 242 20.77 13.64 3.92
C VAL A 242 22.03 14.05 4.67
N ASP A 243 22.28 15.35 4.69
CA ASP A 243 23.31 15.94 5.52
C ASP A 243 22.94 15.57 6.96
N VAL A 244 23.47 14.45 7.41
CA VAL A 244 23.46 14.07 8.82
C VAL A 244 24.48 15.00 9.46
N GLY A 245 24.02 16.22 9.70
CA GLY A 245 24.78 17.18 10.47
C GLY A 245 25.25 16.49 11.74
N GLU A 246 26.52 16.15 11.71
CA GLU A 246 27.29 15.63 12.83
C GLU A 246 27.17 16.67 13.94
N SER A 247 26.19 16.47 14.83
CA SER A 247 26.02 17.30 16.02
C SER A 247 27.22 17.05 16.93
N ARG A 248 28.30 17.80 16.68
CA ARG A 248 29.34 18.02 17.69
C ARG A 248 28.64 18.64 18.89
N ARG A 249 28.54 17.84 19.93
CA ARG A 249 28.20 18.33 21.27
C ARG A 249 29.25 19.36 21.66
N ARG A 250 28.88 20.63 21.62
CA ARG A 250 29.48 21.64 22.46
C ARG A 250 28.58 21.78 23.68
N SER A 251 29.08 21.37 24.77
CA SER A 251 28.69 21.85 26.08
C SER A 251 28.87 23.35 26.08
N ASP A 252 27.78 24.12 26.11
CA ASP A 252 27.67 25.38 26.84
C ASP A 252 26.31 26.00 26.51
N GLY A 253 25.59 26.31 27.55
CA GLY A 253 24.20 26.73 27.52
C GLY A 253 23.97 28.04 26.76
N MET A 254 22.87 28.10 26.10
CA MET A 254 21.89 29.20 26.10
C MET A 254 20.87 28.97 25.00
N TRP A 255 19.63 28.80 25.38
CA TRP A 255 18.49 28.73 24.48
C TRP A 255 18.12 30.14 24.04
N LEU A 256 18.08 30.39 22.73
CA LEU A 256 17.32 31.49 22.14
C LEU A 256 16.44 30.97 21.00
N PRO A 257 15.15 31.30 20.95
CA PRO A 257 14.26 30.87 19.88
C PRO A 257 14.41 31.80 18.66
N GLY A 258 14.81 31.22 17.52
CA GLY A 258 14.86 31.92 16.23
C GLY A 258 13.63 31.61 15.40
N PHE A 259 12.72 32.57 15.27
CA PHE A 259 11.69 32.60 14.24
C PHE A 259 12.36 32.81 12.88
N ALA A 260 12.07 31.98 11.92
CA ALA A 260 12.35 32.25 10.52
C ALA A 260 11.04 32.34 9.74
N PHE A 261 10.65 33.53 9.42
CA PHE A 261 9.69 33.90 8.38
C PHE A 261 10.26 33.49 7.02
N CYS A 262 9.46 32.81 6.20
CA CYS A 262 9.69 32.73 4.77
C CYS A 262 8.60 33.54 4.09
N ALA A 263 8.98 34.66 3.50
CA ALA A 263 8.15 35.48 2.63
C ALA A 263 8.59 35.24 1.18
N ALA A 264 7.58 35.37 0.28
CA ALA A 264 7.54 35.43 -1.17
C ALA A 264 7.46 34.09 -1.89
#